data_e80aad6a892c063f8c2f7f9a8409f007
#
_entry.id   e80aad6a892c063f8c2f7f9a8409f007
#
_cell.length_a   1.000
_cell.length_b   1.000
_cell.length_c   1.000
_cell.angle_alpha   90.00
_cell.angle_beta   90.00
_cell.angle_gamma   90.00
#
_symmetry.space_group_name_H-M   'P 1'
#
loop_
_entity.id
_entity.type
_entity.pdbx_description
1 polymer ?
#
loop_
_entity_poly.entity_id
_entity_poly.type
_entity_poly.pdbx_seq_one_letter_code
_entity_poly.pdbx_strand_id
1 'polypeptide(L)'
;MESYITLTKDIHKIKGNNKLETILAIAGIKSTGNYKTNIAETTREYIAKKTGISFRTVKSIVPRLMENADFIFDKIETRIKSPNRYYFKKDKENYFFVLNGFFNEATDTKIKGLLLLIKSVCKQETNKYISEKPYKGALNHSELASKLGIDVKTLDKYLEEAIKEGQIKMIPKGLLILNKSIIPDFKGTDQSSRLYHIIYGWCLDNDVIPPDRNDKITQSANGQTKRNNPVLNAIQCKTANMSDDEIRSLLTKRIVPKDITLEYIAKALNATIQKTETKPLNIVIA
;
A
#
# COMPACT_ATOMS: atom_id res chain seq x y z
N MET A 1 -16.15 6.16 -8.88
CA MET A 1 -15.10 5.51 -8.04
C MET A 1 -13.98 5.12 -8.98
N GLU A 2 -12.75 5.55 -8.70
CA GLU A 2 -11.60 5.22 -9.55
C GLU A 2 -11.32 3.72 -9.48
N SER A 3 -11.03 3.10 -10.64
CA SER A 3 -10.74 1.68 -10.72
C SER A 3 -9.33 1.38 -10.16
N TYR A 4 -9.18 0.22 -9.55
CA TYR A 4 -7.94 -0.21 -8.91
C TYR A 4 -7.57 -1.63 -9.31
N ILE A 5 -6.32 -1.98 -9.08
CA ILE A 5 -5.78 -3.34 -9.16
C ILE A 5 -5.31 -3.80 -7.79
N THR A 6 -5.31 -5.11 -7.58
CA THR A 6 -4.66 -5.74 -6.44
C THR A 6 -3.31 -6.31 -6.86
N LEU A 7 -2.31 -6.19 -6.00
CA LEU A 7 -1.01 -6.84 -6.20
C LEU A 7 -0.66 -7.65 -4.97
N THR A 8 -0.20 -8.88 -5.15
CA THR A 8 0.31 -9.68 -4.03
C THR A 8 1.58 -9.06 -3.47
N LYS A 9 1.74 -9.10 -2.14
CA LYS A 9 2.98 -8.69 -1.49
C LYS A 9 4.17 -9.57 -1.90
N ASP A 10 3.93 -10.78 -2.37
CA ASP A 10 4.97 -11.69 -2.82
C ASP A 10 5.76 -11.22 -4.05
N ILE A 11 5.36 -10.10 -4.69
CA ILE A 11 6.12 -9.52 -5.82
C ILE A 11 7.57 -9.19 -5.45
N HIS A 12 7.90 -8.97 -4.17
CA HIS A 12 9.28 -8.76 -3.74
C HIS A 12 10.17 -9.99 -3.96
N LYS A 13 9.60 -11.19 -4.08
CA LYS A 13 10.32 -12.46 -4.30
C LYS A 13 10.77 -12.65 -5.75
N ILE A 14 10.28 -11.83 -6.69
CA ILE A 14 10.71 -11.87 -8.10
C ILE A 14 12.23 -11.69 -8.18
N LYS A 15 12.88 -12.56 -8.96
CA LYS A 15 14.32 -12.55 -9.19
C LYS A 15 14.63 -12.08 -10.61
N GLY A 16 15.85 -11.64 -10.82
CA GLY A 16 16.39 -11.32 -12.16
C GLY A 16 16.68 -9.84 -12.38
N ASN A 17 17.34 -9.58 -13.51
CA ASN A 17 17.65 -8.22 -13.97
C ASN A 17 16.35 -7.48 -14.32
N ASN A 18 16.35 -6.16 -14.26
CA ASN A 18 15.18 -5.31 -14.53
C ASN A 18 13.99 -5.55 -13.59
N LYS A 19 14.26 -5.91 -12.32
CA LYS A 19 13.22 -6.25 -11.36
C LYS A 19 12.16 -5.16 -11.22
N LEU A 20 12.55 -3.88 -11.19
CA LEU A 20 11.62 -2.74 -11.03
C LEU A 20 10.66 -2.67 -12.22
N GLU A 21 11.18 -2.73 -13.44
CA GLU A 21 10.35 -2.71 -14.65
C GLU A 21 9.50 -4.00 -14.77
N THR A 22 10.01 -5.14 -14.29
CA THR A 22 9.25 -6.40 -14.27
C THR A 22 8.02 -6.28 -13.38
N ILE A 23 8.17 -5.73 -12.18
CA ILE A 23 7.06 -5.51 -11.26
C ILE A 23 6.04 -4.53 -11.85
N LEU A 24 6.51 -3.42 -12.44
CA LEU A 24 5.64 -2.46 -13.10
C LEU A 24 4.92 -3.08 -14.31
N ALA A 25 5.57 -3.93 -15.09
CA ALA A 25 4.96 -4.65 -16.21
C ALA A 25 3.85 -5.60 -15.72
N ILE A 26 4.07 -6.35 -14.62
CA ILE A 26 3.06 -7.22 -13.99
C ILE A 26 1.86 -6.39 -13.55
N ALA A 27 2.08 -5.25 -12.90
CA ALA A 27 1.01 -4.34 -12.50
C ALA A 27 0.23 -3.82 -13.72
N GLY A 28 0.93 -3.43 -14.80
CA GLY A 28 0.34 -3.00 -16.07
C GLY A 28 -0.50 -4.11 -16.72
N ILE A 29 -0.01 -5.35 -16.74
CA ILE A 29 -0.79 -6.51 -17.24
C ILE A 29 -2.05 -6.69 -16.38
N LYS A 30 -1.90 -6.69 -15.04
CA LYS A 30 -3.04 -6.89 -14.14
C LYS A 30 -4.10 -5.80 -14.28
N SER A 31 -3.71 -4.58 -14.65
CA SER A 31 -4.64 -3.47 -14.89
C SER A 31 -5.57 -3.67 -16.10
N THR A 32 -5.26 -4.61 -16.98
CA THR A 32 -6.10 -5.00 -18.13
C THR A 32 -7.01 -6.19 -17.80
N GLY A 33 -6.85 -6.76 -16.61
CA GLY A 33 -7.52 -7.99 -16.22
C GLY A 33 -8.96 -7.78 -15.75
N ASN A 34 -9.73 -8.84 -15.88
CA ASN A 34 -11.05 -8.95 -15.30
C ASN A 34 -10.92 -9.52 -13.87
N TYR A 35 -11.32 -8.75 -12.87
CA TYR A 35 -11.22 -9.13 -11.46
C TYR A 35 -12.03 -10.38 -11.08
N LYS A 36 -13.12 -10.68 -11.83
CA LYS A 36 -13.97 -11.88 -11.59
C LYS A 36 -13.29 -13.16 -12.06
N THR A 37 -12.59 -13.09 -13.18
CA THR A 37 -11.93 -14.25 -13.79
C THR A 37 -10.45 -14.36 -13.42
N ASN A 38 -9.83 -13.30 -12.94
CA ASN A 38 -8.37 -13.14 -12.76
C ASN A 38 -7.59 -13.38 -14.07
N ILE A 39 -8.18 -13.10 -15.21
CA ILE A 39 -7.55 -13.23 -16.52
C ILE A 39 -7.34 -11.85 -17.12
N ALA A 40 -6.13 -11.58 -17.61
CA ALA A 40 -5.81 -10.42 -18.41
C ALA A 40 -5.46 -10.86 -19.83
N GLU A 41 -5.96 -10.12 -20.82
CA GLU A 41 -5.56 -10.26 -22.22
C GLU A 41 -4.95 -8.94 -22.69
N THR A 42 -3.68 -9.00 -23.12
CA THR A 42 -2.99 -7.78 -23.53
C THR A 42 -1.80 -8.05 -24.44
N THR A 43 -1.40 -7.05 -25.23
CA THR A 43 -0.22 -7.10 -26.09
C THR A 43 0.98 -6.47 -25.40
N ARG A 44 2.18 -6.76 -25.90
CA ARG A 44 3.43 -6.14 -25.41
C ARG A 44 3.46 -4.64 -25.68
N GLU A 45 2.89 -4.20 -26.80
CA GLU A 45 2.75 -2.79 -27.17
C GLU A 45 1.86 -2.05 -26.16
N TYR A 46 0.75 -2.67 -25.80
CA TYR A 46 -0.15 -2.08 -24.81
C TYR A 46 0.51 -1.98 -23.42
N ILE A 47 1.21 -3.05 -22.99
CA ILE A 47 1.98 -3.01 -21.73
C ILE A 47 2.97 -1.85 -21.74
N ALA A 48 3.77 -1.72 -22.81
CA ALA A 48 4.73 -0.64 -22.96
C ALA A 48 4.07 0.73 -22.88
N LYS A 49 2.98 0.95 -23.64
CA LYS A 49 2.22 2.20 -23.63
C LYS A 49 1.62 2.50 -22.24
N LYS A 50 1.04 1.50 -21.58
CA LYS A 50 0.37 1.66 -20.29
C LYS A 50 1.35 1.98 -19.16
N THR A 51 2.52 1.35 -19.17
CA THR A 51 3.50 1.46 -18.08
C THR A 51 4.58 2.50 -18.31
N GLY A 52 4.75 2.97 -19.55
CA GLY A 52 5.87 3.83 -19.95
C GLY A 52 7.21 3.08 -20.13
N ILE A 53 7.23 1.76 -19.89
CA ILE A 53 8.43 0.93 -20.10
C ILE A 53 8.72 0.83 -21.62
N SER A 54 9.99 0.92 -22.02
CA SER A 54 10.34 0.78 -23.43
C SER A 54 9.85 -0.56 -24.00
N PHE A 55 9.35 -0.56 -25.23
CA PHE A 55 8.90 -1.79 -25.90
C PHE A 55 9.99 -2.88 -25.93
N ARG A 56 11.25 -2.47 -26.13
CA ARG A 56 12.42 -3.38 -26.11
C ARG A 56 12.53 -4.08 -24.75
N THR A 57 12.38 -3.35 -23.66
CA THR A 57 12.41 -3.89 -22.29
C THR A 57 11.24 -4.82 -22.04
N VAL A 58 9.99 -4.43 -22.41
CA VAL A 58 8.82 -5.29 -22.30
C VAL A 58 8.98 -6.59 -23.09
N LYS A 59 9.54 -6.51 -24.31
CA LYS A 59 9.83 -7.68 -25.15
C LYS A 59 10.82 -8.65 -24.49
N SER A 60 11.75 -8.14 -23.69
CA SER A 60 12.69 -8.95 -22.88
C SER A 60 12.07 -9.52 -21.60
N ILE A 61 11.18 -8.76 -20.94
CA ILE A 61 10.57 -9.15 -19.65
C ILE A 61 9.51 -10.23 -19.84
N VAL A 62 8.56 -10.02 -20.77
CA VAL A 62 7.36 -10.86 -20.89
C VAL A 62 7.65 -12.37 -21.05
N PRO A 63 8.63 -12.83 -21.86
CA PRO A 63 8.97 -14.25 -21.95
C PRO A 63 9.48 -14.85 -20.64
N ARG A 64 10.09 -14.03 -19.77
CA ARG A 64 10.68 -14.48 -18.51
C ARG A 64 9.72 -14.43 -17.32
N LEU A 65 8.49 -13.92 -17.50
CA LEU A 65 7.52 -13.82 -16.42
C LEU A 65 7.20 -15.19 -15.82
N MET A 66 7.09 -16.25 -16.64
CA MET A 66 6.83 -17.61 -16.16
C MET A 66 8.00 -18.18 -15.36
N GLU A 67 9.24 -17.89 -15.73
CA GLU A 67 10.43 -18.38 -15.04
C GLU A 67 10.56 -17.84 -13.61
N ASN A 68 9.94 -16.67 -13.35
CA ASN A 68 10.13 -15.93 -12.11
C ASN A 68 8.84 -15.60 -11.36
N ALA A 69 7.68 -16.08 -11.81
CA ALA A 69 6.41 -15.62 -11.31
C ALA A 69 5.45 -16.75 -10.84
N ASP A 70 6.01 -17.89 -10.41
CA ASP A 70 5.24 -19.06 -9.95
C ASP A 70 4.24 -18.74 -8.85
N PHE A 71 4.45 -17.65 -8.09
CA PHE A 71 3.53 -17.18 -7.06
C PHE A 71 2.55 -16.11 -7.53
N ILE A 72 2.68 -15.58 -8.78
CA ILE A 72 1.83 -14.53 -9.35
C ILE A 72 0.86 -15.10 -10.38
N PHE A 73 1.35 -15.99 -11.25
CA PHE A 73 0.57 -16.57 -12.35
C PHE A 73 0.35 -18.06 -12.16
N ASP A 74 -0.85 -18.54 -12.50
CA ASP A 74 -1.12 -19.96 -12.67
C ASP A 74 -0.64 -20.42 -14.06
N LYS A 75 -0.82 -19.55 -15.08
CA LYS A 75 -0.50 -19.84 -16.47
C LYS A 75 -0.32 -18.56 -17.27
N ILE A 76 0.56 -18.60 -18.29
CA ILE A 76 0.62 -17.60 -19.37
C ILE A 76 0.49 -18.32 -20.71
N GLU A 77 -0.47 -17.88 -21.53
CA GLU A 77 -0.63 -18.36 -22.91
C GLU A 77 -0.08 -17.31 -23.85
N THR A 78 1.08 -17.62 -24.46
CA THR A 78 1.67 -16.78 -25.50
C THR A 78 1.02 -17.10 -26.85
N ARG A 79 0.55 -16.06 -27.54
CA ARG A 79 -0.13 -16.19 -28.83
C ARG A 79 0.64 -15.41 -29.91
N ILE A 80 0.72 -15.95 -31.13
CA ILE A 80 1.50 -15.34 -32.21
C ILE A 80 0.78 -14.15 -32.85
N LYS A 81 -0.55 -14.26 -33.04
CA LYS A 81 -1.35 -13.24 -33.76
C LYS A 81 -2.46 -12.62 -32.91
N SER A 82 -2.47 -12.88 -31.61
CA SER A 82 -3.50 -12.44 -30.68
C SER A 82 -2.88 -11.94 -29.39
N PRO A 83 -3.57 -11.15 -28.58
CA PRO A 83 -3.10 -10.79 -27.25
C PRO A 83 -2.75 -12.02 -26.41
N ASN A 84 -1.66 -11.94 -25.65
CA ASN A 84 -1.32 -12.98 -24.67
C ASN A 84 -2.36 -13.02 -23.57
N ARG A 85 -2.63 -14.22 -23.03
CA ARG A 85 -3.45 -14.42 -21.83
C ARG A 85 -2.59 -14.68 -20.62
N TYR A 86 -2.90 -13.98 -19.52
CA TYR A 86 -2.24 -14.09 -18.25
C TYR A 86 -3.28 -14.49 -17.21
N TYR A 87 -3.10 -15.67 -16.61
CA TYR A 87 -3.98 -16.21 -15.57
C TYR A 87 -3.34 -15.93 -14.21
N PHE A 88 -3.82 -14.92 -13.52
CA PHE A 88 -3.32 -14.56 -12.21
C PHE A 88 -3.82 -15.52 -11.13
N LYS A 89 -2.94 -15.87 -10.20
CA LYS A 89 -3.38 -16.53 -8.97
C LYS A 89 -4.36 -15.65 -8.20
N LYS A 90 -5.33 -16.28 -7.56
CA LYS A 90 -6.26 -15.53 -6.70
C LYS A 90 -5.50 -14.98 -5.50
N ASP A 91 -5.60 -13.66 -5.32
CA ASP A 91 -5.07 -13.00 -4.12
C ASP A 91 -5.93 -13.40 -2.91
N LYS A 92 -5.53 -14.43 -2.18
CA LYS A 92 -6.28 -14.92 -1.00
C LYS A 92 -6.00 -14.06 0.23
N GLU A 93 -4.72 -13.70 0.43
CA GLU A 93 -4.22 -12.91 1.56
C GLU A 93 -2.98 -12.13 1.12
N ASN A 94 -2.55 -11.14 1.93
CA ASN A 94 -1.31 -10.39 1.69
C ASN A 94 -1.22 -9.68 0.33
N TYR A 95 -2.25 -8.91 -0.02
CA TYR A 95 -2.25 -8.03 -1.19
C TYR A 95 -2.37 -6.56 -0.79
N PHE A 96 -2.08 -5.69 -1.73
CA PHE A 96 -2.28 -4.26 -1.62
C PHE A 96 -2.93 -3.70 -2.89
N PHE A 97 -3.40 -2.47 -2.82
CA PHE A 97 -4.18 -1.84 -3.88
C PHE A 97 -3.42 -0.70 -4.52
N VAL A 98 -3.59 -0.58 -5.84
CA VAL A 98 -3.04 0.50 -6.64
C VAL A 98 -4.13 1.03 -7.55
N LEU A 99 -4.38 2.33 -7.53
CA LEU A 99 -5.33 2.99 -8.43
C LEU A 99 -4.81 2.95 -9.87
N ASN A 100 -5.70 2.84 -10.84
CA ASN A 100 -5.30 2.82 -12.25
C ASN A 100 -4.69 4.15 -12.72
N GLY A 101 -4.96 5.26 -12.03
CA GLY A 101 -4.30 6.56 -12.23
C GLY A 101 -2.79 6.52 -12.08
N PHE A 102 -2.25 5.62 -11.26
CA PHE A 102 -0.82 5.40 -11.05
C PHE A 102 -0.01 5.29 -12.36
N PHE A 103 -0.57 4.62 -13.36
CA PHE A 103 0.12 4.43 -14.63
C PHE A 103 0.21 5.71 -15.46
N ASN A 104 -0.67 6.68 -15.23
CA ASN A 104 -0.73 7.94 -15.95
C ASN A 104 0.11 9.07 -15.31
N GLU A 105 0.66 8.82 -14.11
CA GLU A 105 1.54 9.78 -13.44
C GLU A 105 2.83 10.00 -14.23
N ALA A 106 3.39 11.21 -14.16
CA ALA A 106 4.61 11.59 -14.87
C ALA A 106 5.91 11.04 -14.22
N THR A 107 5.78 10.24 -13.16
CA THR A 107 6.91 9.63 -12.44
C THR A 107 7.68 8.63 -13.31
N ASP A 108 9.00 8.57 -13.14
CA ASP A 108 9.87 7.62 -13.85
C ASP A 108 9.45 6.15 -13.64
N THR A 109 9.63 5.30 -14.65
CA THR A 109 9.19 3.90 -14.63
C THR A 109 9.88 3.07 -13.55
N LYS A 110 11.14 3.33 -13.26
CA LYS A 110 11.89 2.63 -12.22
C LYS A 110 11.49 3.09 -10.84
N ILE A 111 11.18 4.38 -10.67
CA ILE A 111 10.60 4.89 -9.43
C ILE A 111 9.23 4.25 -9.20
N LYS A 112 8.36 4.21 -10.20
CA LYS A 112 7.08 3.48 -10.10
C LYS A 112 7.27 2.03 -9.66
N GLY A 113 8.21 1.31 -10.29
CA GLY A 113 8.54 -0.07 -9.92
C GLY A 113 9.06 -0.17 -8.49
N LEU A 114 9.92 0.76 -8.05
CA LEU A 114 10.42 0.82 -6.68
C LEU A 114 9.32 1.08 -5.67
N LEU A 115 8.38 1.99 -5.94
CA LEU A 115 7.25 2.26 -5.06
C LEU A 115 6.39 1.01 -4.84
N LEU A 116 6.07 0.26 -5.90
CA LEU A 116 5.34 -1.01 -5.79
C LEU A 116 6.12 -2.06 -5.00
N LEU A 117 7.43 -2.13 -5.23
CA LEU A 117 8.32 -3.06 -4.54
C LEU A 117 8.41 -2.72 -3.05
N ILE A 118 8.61 -1.46 -2.67
CA ILE A 118 8.62 -1.02 -1.27
C ILE A 118 7.26 -1.28 -0.63
N LYS A 119 6.16 -0.99 -1.32
CA LYS A 119 4.80 -1.24 -0.80
C LYS A 119 4.60 -2.70 -0.42
N SER A 120 5.19 -3.64 -1.15
CA SER A 120 5.06 -5.07 -0.87
C SER A 120 5.63 -5.48 0.49
N VAL A 121 6.61 -4.74 1.03
CA VAL A 121 7.25 -4.98 2.33
C VAL A 121 6.83 -3.99 3.42
N CYS A 122 5.92 -3.06 3.11
CA CYS A 122 5.36 -2.15 4.11
C CYS A 122 4.57 -2.91 5.18
N LYS A 123 4.52 -2.31 6.37
CA LYS A 123 3.63 -2.76 7.45
C LYS A 123 2.20 -2.92 6.91
N GLN A 124 1.52 -3.96 7.36
CA GLN A 124 0.15 -4.24 6.92
C GLN A 124 -0.76 -3.02 7.11
N GLU A 125 -1.64 -2.77 6.13
CA GLU A 125 -2.60 -1.67 6.12
C GLU A 125 -1.97 -0.26 6.24
N THR A 126 -0.68 -0.14 5.88
CA THR A 126 0.02 1.16 5.87
C THR A 126 0.85 1.32 4.60
N ASN A 127 1.33 2.53 4.36
CA ASN A 127 2.37 2.84 3.38
C ASN A 127 3.74 3.08 4.07
N LYS A 128 3.91 2.58 5.30
CA LYS A 128 5.14 2.72 6.08
C LYS A 128 5.97 1.45 6.01
N TYR A 129 7.25 1.62 5.72
CA TYR A 129 8.26 0.60 5.97
C TYR A 129 9.09 1.04 7.19
N ILE A 130 9.28 0.15 8.15
CA ILE A 130 10.11 0.37 9.34
C ILE A 130 11.16 -0.72 9.39
N SER A 131 12.43 -0.33 9.49
CA SER A 131 13.55 -1.26 9.65
C SER A 131 13.46 -2.00 10.98
N GLU A 132 13.69 -3.29 10.95
CA GLU A 132 13.79 -4.13 12.17
C GLU A 132 15.08 -3.81 12.95
N LYS A 133 16.15 -3.51 12.20
CA LYS A 133 17.45 -3.14 12.74
C LYS A 133 17.85 -1.74 12.23
N PRO A 134 17.23 -0.66 12.74
CA PRO A 134 17.50 0.68 12.24
C PRO A 134 18.95 1.08 12.50
N TYR A 135 19.55 1.80 11.54
CA TYR A 135 20.89 2.33 11.71
C TYR A 135 20.82 3.72 12.33
N LYS A 136 21.32 3.88 13.56
CA LYS A 136 21.30 5.17 14.33
C LYS A 136 19.92 5.85 14.32
N GLY A 137 18.83 5.07 14.40
CA GLY A 137 17.48 5.62 14.41
C GLY A 137 16.92 5.98 13.02
N ALA A 138 17.66 5.73 11.94
CA ALA A 138 17.24 5.94 10.55
C ALA A 138 16.94 4.63 9.82
N LEU A 139 16.47 4.74 8.58
CA LEU A 139 16.30 3.61 7.67
C LEU A 139 17.61 2.82 7.52
N ASN A 140 17.53 1.50 7.60
CA ASN A 140 18.64 0.62 7.24
C ASN A 140 18.51 0.22 5.76
N HIS A 141 19.30 0.88 4.92
CA HIS A 141 19.28 0.68 3.46
C HIS A 141 19.67 -0.75 3.05
N SER A 142 20.67 -1.35 3.73
CA SER A 142 21.07 -2.73 3.45
C SER A 142 19.98 -3.74 3.79
N GLU A 143 19.27 -3.54 4.90
CA GLU A 143 18.12 -4.36 5.29
C GLU A 143 16.99 -4.25 4.26
N LEU A 144 16.64 -3.02 3.88
CA LEU A 144 15.59 -2.79 2.89
C LEU A 144 15.97 -3.40 1.53
N ALA A 145 17.19 -3.13 1.03
CA ALA A 145 17.67 -3.68 -0.23
C ALA A 145 17.61 -5.22 -0.24
N SER A 146 18.05 -5.86 0.85
CA SER A 146 17.97 -7.32 1.02
C SER A 146 16.52 -7.83 0.98
N LYS A 147 15.59 -7.19 1.70
CA LYS A 147 14.16 -7.55 1.67
C LYS A 147 13.55 -7.36 0.28
N LEU A 148 13.96 -6.31 -0.43
CA LEU A 148 13.50 -6.04 -1.78
C LEU A 148 14.17 -6.93 -2.83
N GLY A 149 15.27 -7.61 -2.50
CA GLY A 149 16.07 -8.41 -3.43
C GLY A 149 16.65 -7.59 -4.58
N ILE A 150 17.15 -6.39 -4.29
CA ILE A 150 17.90 -5.50 -5.18
C ILE A 150 19.21 -5.09 -4.50
N ASP A 151 20.16 -4.60 -5.28
CA ASP A 151 21.42 -4.09 -4.69
C ASP A 151 21.22 -2.71 -4.05
N VAL A 152 22.06 -2.39 -3.05
CA VAL A 152 21.96 -1.15 -2.26
C VAL A 152 22.14 0.08 -3.16
N LYS A 153 23.05 0.03 -4.13
CA LYS A 153 23.31 1.19 -5.04
C LYS A 153 22.07 1.50 -5.89
N THR A 154 21.39 0.45 -6.38
CA THR A 154 20.13 0.61 -7.12
C THR A 154 19.03 1.17 -6.22
N LEU A 155 18.92 0.67 -4.97
CA LEU A 155 17.97 1.22 -4.00
C LEU A 155 18.26 2.71 -3.75
N ASP A 156 19.49 3.05 -3.38
CA ASP A 156 19.85 4.43 -3.00
C ASP A 156 19.57 5.40 -4.14
N LYS A 157 19.99 5.04 -5.37
CA LYS A 157 19.75 5.87 -6.56
C LYS A 157 18.28 6.23 -6.72
N TYR A 158 17.41 5.23 -6.81
CA TYR A 158 15.99 5.48 -7.10
C TYR A 158 15.21 5.95 -5.86
N LEU A 159 15.69 5.67 -4.65
CA LEU A 159 15.12 6.21 -3.42
C LEU A 159 15.37 7.72 -3.32
N GLU A 160 16.59 8.19 -3.62
CA GLU A 160 16.90 9.63 -3.67
C GLU A 160 16.06 10.37 -4.71
N GLU A 161 15.91 9.78 -5.91
CA GLU A 161 15.06 10.34 -6.97
C GLU A 161 13.59 10.38 -6.52
N ALA A 162 13.07 9.31 -5.91
CA ALA A 162 11.70 9.25 -5.40
C ALA A 162 11.43 10.27 -4.26
N ILE A 163 12.43 10.55 -3.42
CA ILE A 163 12.34 11.59 -2.39
C ILE A 163 12.29 12.98 -3.04
N LYS A 164 13.15 13.24 -4.03
CA LYS A 164 13.17 14.53 -4.76
C LYS A 164 11.85 14.78 -5.50
N GLU A 165 11.22 13.74 -6.05
CA GLU A 165 9.91 13.81 -6.69
C GLU A 165 8.73 13.88 -5.69
N GLY A 166 8.99 13.87 -4.38
CA GLY A 166 7.94 13.89 -3.35
C GLY A 166 7.10 12.62 -3.28
N GLN A 167 7.61 11.50 -3.81
CA GLN A 167 6.91 10.21 -3.78
C GLN A 167 7.13 9.46 -2.47
N ILE A 168 8.23 9.74 -1.78
CA ILE A 168 8.64 9.11 -0.53
C ILE A 168 9.11 10.18 0.46
N LYS A 169 8.77 9.99 1.73
CA LYS A 169 9.27 10.77 2.87
C LYS A 169 10.04 9.86 3.83
N MET A 170 11.21 10.30 4.25
CA MET A 170 11.94 9.65 5.34
C MET A 170 11.26 9.93 6.67
N ILE A 171 11.08 8.88 7.46
CA ILE A 171 10.52 8.94 8.82
C ILE A 171 11.48 8.24 9.80
N PRO A 172 11.32 8.41 11.12
CA PRO A 172 12.15 7.68 12.09
C PRO A 172 12.12 6.17 11.83
N LYS A 173 13.32 5.58 11.75
CA LYS A 173 13.58 4.14 11.51
C LYS A 173 13.08 3.60 10.16
N GLY A 174 12.61 4.45 9.22
CA GLY A 174 12.04 3.95 7.99
C GLY A 174 11.67 5.01 6.97
N LEU A 175 10.65 4.70 6.17
CA LEU A 175 10.12 5.59 5.13
C LEU A 175 8.59 5.47 5.03
N LEU A 176 7.98 6.49 4.42
CA LEU A 176 6.55 6.59 4.11
C LEU A 176 6.38 6.85 2.62
N ILE A 177 5.58 6.03 1.93
CA ILE A 177 5.16 6.28 0.55
C ILE A 177 4.08 7.37 0.58
N LEU A 178 4.33 8.47 -0.13
CA LEU A 178 3.40 9.61 -0.25
C LEU A 178 2.49 9.51 -1.48
N ASN A 179 2.82 8.61 -2.43
CA ASN A 179 2.04 8.43 -3.65
C ASN A 179 0.60 8.04 -3.33
N LYS A 180 -0.35 8.90 -3.75
CA LYS A 180 -1.79 8.77 -3.43
C LYS A 180 -2.48 7.63 -4.18
N SER A 181 -1.90 7.18 -5.29
CA SER A 181 -2.41 6.03 -6.05
C SER A 181 -2.08 4.70 -5.40
N ILE A 182 -1.15 4.66 -4.42
CA ILE A 182 -0.83 3.47 -3.62
C ILE A 182 -1.59 3.55 -2.31
N ILE A 183 -2.66 2.75 -2.19
CA ILE A 183 -3.61 2.86 -1.07
C ILE A 183 -3.11 2.04 0.13
N PRO A 184 -3.08 2.62 1.34
CA PRO A 184 -2.60 1.93 2.53
C PRO A 184 -3.50 0.77 2.97
N ASP A 185 -4.82 0.95 2.85
CA ASP A 185 -5.84 -0.06 3.16
C ASP A 185 -7.08 0.18 2.31
N PHE A 186 -7.64 -0.91 1.76
CA PHE A 186 -8.86 -0.85 0.97
C PHE A 186 -9.90 -1.89 1.42
N LYS A 187 -9.71 -2.52 2.57
CA LYS A 187 -10.67 -3.49 3.06
C LYS A 187 -11.93 -2.79 3.56
N GLY A 188 -12.94 -2.85 2.73
CA GLY A 188 -14.30 -2.50 3.10
C GLY A 188 -14.77 -1.16 2.55
N THR A 189 -16.02 -1.17 2.17
CA THR A 189 -16.84 0.01 1.93
C THR A 189 -17.40 0.56 3.23
N ASP A 190 -16.90 0.10 4.38
CA ASP A 190 -17.37 0.54 5.68
C ASP A 190 -16.96 1.99 5.96
N GLN A 191 -17.75 2.66 6.76
CA GLN A 191 -17.53 4.06 7.10
C GLN A 191 -16.17 4.29 7.80
N SER A 192 -15.64 3.28 8.50
CA SER A 192 -14.36 3.39 9.20
C SER A 192 -13.18 3.42 8.24
N SER A 193 -13.24 2.65 7.15
CA SER A 193 -12.24 2.70 6.08
C SER A 193 -12.27 4.04 5.35
N ARG A 194 -13.47 4.55 5.02
CA ARG A 194 -13.64 5.88 4.42
C ARG A 194 -13.03 6.96 5.31
N LEU A 195 -13.36 6.97 6.59
CA LEU A 195 -12.84 7.95 7.54
C LEU A 195 -11.32 7.90 7.64
N TYR A 196 -10.74 6.70 7.73
CA TYR A 196 -9.30 6.55 7.78
C TYR A 196 -8.62 7.09 6.51
N HIS A 197 -9.21 6.89 5.32
CA HIS A 197 -8.70 7.45 4.08
C HIS A 197 -8.75 8.98 4.05
N ILE A 198 -9.81 9.61 4.61
CA ILE A 198 -9.89 11.06 4.73
C ILE A 198 -8.77 11.58 5.64
N ILE A 199 -8.59 10.97 6.81
CA ILE A 199 -7.52 11.33 7.75
C ILE A 199 -6.15 11.13 7.11
N TYR A 200 -5.92 9.99 6.47
CA TYR A 200 -4.67 9.67 5.82
C TYR A 200 -4.32 10.68 4.71
N GLY A 201 -5.28 10.94 3.81
CA GLY A 201 -5.11 11.92 2.74
C GLY A 201 -4.84 13.32 3.29
N TRP A 202 -5.59 13.75 4.31
CA TRP A 202 -5.35 15.02 4.96
C TRP A 202 -3.94 15.10 5.58
N CYS A 203 -3.45 14.05 6.21
CA CYS A 203 -2.09 14.00 6.75
C CYS A 203 -1.03 14.20 5.66
N LEU A 204 -1.20 13.53 4.51
CA LEU A 204 -0.26 13.69 3.39
C LEU A 204 -0.28 15.11 2.84
N ASP A 205 -1.46 15.72 2.72
CA ASP A 205 -1.64 17.09 2.20
C ASP A 205 -1.01 18.16 3.12
N ASN A 206 -0.88 17.87 4.42
CA ASN A 206 -0.36 18.80 5.44
C ASN A 206 1.02 18.42 5.98
N ASP A 207 1.76 17.54 5.30
CA ASP A 207 3.08 17.05 5.71
C ASP A 207 3.12 16.40 7.11
N VAL A 208 2.01 15.79 7.52
CA VAL A 208 1.85 15.08 8.79
C VAL A 208 2.02 13.58 8.58
N ILE A 209 2.73 12.90 9.48
CA ILE A 209 2.85 11.43 9.42
C ILE A 209 1.51 10.80 9.81
N PRO A 210 0.85 10.04 8.91
CA PRO A 210 -0.44 9.44 9.21
C PRO A 210 -0.36 8.48 10.40
N PRO A 211 -1.38 8.42 11.29
CA PRO A 211 -1.43 7.43 12.35
C PRO A 211 -1.64 6.02 11.79
N ASP A 212 -1.19 5.00 12.50
CA ASP A 212 -1.50 3.62 12.14
C ASP A 212 -2.95 3.30 12.51
N ARG A 213 -3.69 2.64 11.59
CA ARG A 213 -5.09 2.27 11.82
C ARG A 213 -5.26 1.26 12.95
N ASN A 214 -4.27 0.40 13.15
CA ASN A 214 -4.35 -0.79 14.00
C ASN A 214 -3.55 -0.65 15.31
N ASP A 215 -3.42 0.55 15.86
CA ASP A 215 -2.63 0.76 17.08
C ASP A 215 -3.11 -0.04 18.31
N LYS A 216 -4.34 -0.60 18.28
CA LYS A 216 -4.83 -1.53 19.31
C LYS A 216 -5.75 -2.59 18.71
N ILE A 217 -5.19 -3.75 18.39
CA ILE A 217 -5.98 -4.96 18.13
C ILE A 217 -6.34 -5.58 19.49
N THR A 218 -7.58 -5.48 19.90
CA THR A 218 -8.10 -6.25 21.04
C THR A 218 -8.39 -7.67 20.56
N GLN A 219 -7.65 -8.67 21.04
CA GLN A 219 -8.03 -10.07 20.91
C GLN A 219 -9.27 -10.34 21.75
N SER A 220 -10.33 -10.88 21.15
CA SER A 220 -11.48 -11.36 21.90
C SER A 220 -11.15 -12.72 22.53
N ALA A 221 -11.82 -13.08 23.63
CA ALA A 221 -11.67 -14.35 24.35
C ALA A 221 -11.84 -15.61 23.45
N ASN A 222 -12.41 -15.47 22.26
CA ASN A 222 -12.64 -16.56 21.31
C ASN A 222 -11.60 -16.60 20.15
N GLY A 223 -10.45 -15.93 20.28
CA GLY A 223 -9.40 -15.92 19.24
C GLY A 223 -9.76 -15.17 17.97
N GLN A 224 -10.95 -14.60 17.86
CA GLN A 224 -11.32 -13.75 16.73
C GLN A 224 -10.79 -12.33 16.94
N THR A 225 -9.95 -11.89 16.03
CA THR A 225 -9.44 -10.51 16.00
C THR A 225 -10.57 -9.56 15.63
N LYS A 226 -11.22 -8.95 16.60
CA LYS A 226 -12.18 -7.87 16.33
C LYS A 226 -11.39 -6.61 15.96
N ARG A 227 -11.53 -6.16 14.73
CA ARG A 227 -10.93 -4.93 14.19
C ARG A 227 -11.67 -3.66 14.65
N ASN A 228 -12.22 -3.65 15.83
CA ASN A 228 -12.88 -2.48 16.38
C ASN A 228 -11.85 -1.63 17.12
N ASN A 229 -11.25 -0.67 16.43
CA ASN A 229 -10.49 0.38 17.11
C ASN A 229 -11.47 1.34 17.78
N PRO A 230 -11.59 1.37 19.13
CA PRO A 230 -12.57 2.18 19.83
C PRO A 230 -12.37 3.68 19.56
N VAL A 231 -11.14 4.10 19.29
CA VAL A 231 -10.81 5.48 18.97
C VAL A 231 -11.35 5.84 17.58
N LEU A 232 -11.12 4.98 16.58
CA LEU A 232 -11.66 5.20 15.24
C LEU A 232 -13.19 5.18 15.23
N ASN A 233 -13.82 4.31 16.03
CA ASN A 233 -15.27 4.30 16.19
C ASN A 233 -15.80 5.60 16.82
N ALA A 234 -15.12 6.13 17.84
CA ALA A 234 -15.51 7.40 18.45
C ALA A 234 -15.42 8.57 17.45
N ILE A 235 -14.35 8.62 16.65
CA ILE A 235 -14.22 9.60 15.56
C ILE A 235 -15.36 9.42 14.55
N GLN A 236 -15.65 8.19 14.15
CA GLN A 236 -16.73 7.85 13.22
C GLN A 236 -18.10 8.31 13.70
N CYS A 237 -18.45 8.05 14.96
CA CYS A 237 -19.70 8.52 15.56
C CYS A 237 -19.80 10.05 15.52
N LYS A 238 -18.71 10.75 15.83
CA LYS A 238 -18.65 12.22 15.79
C LYS A 238 -18.81 12.79 14.40
N THR A 239 -18.31 12.11 13.39
CA THR A 239 -18.27 12.59 12.00
C THR A 239 -19.34 11.96 11.09
N ALA A 240 -20.28 11.18 11.66
CA ALA A 240 -21.26 10.39 10.91
C ALA A 240 -22.08 11.20 9.90
N ASN A 241 -22.43 12.44 10.26
CA ASN A 241 -23.23 13.34 9.42
C ASN A 241 -22.40 14.43 8.74
N MET A 242 -21.08 14.31 8.73
CA MET A 242 -20.17 15.30 8.12
C MET A 242 -19.74 14.85 6.73
N SER A 243 -19.64 15.81 5.82
CA SER A 243 -18.97 15.61 4.52
C SER A 243 -17.46 15.47 4.70
N ASP A 244 -16.79 14.93 3.69
CA ASP A 244 -15.33 14.77 3.68
C ASP A 244 -14.61 16.11 3.87
N ASP A 245 -15.15 17.20 3.24
CA ASP A 245 -14.58 18.54 3.31
C ASP A 245 -14.75 19.17 4.69
N GLU A 246 -15.89 18.94 5.36
CA GLU A 246 -16.11 19.38 6.73
C GLU A 246 -15.15 18.71 7.71
N ILE A 247 -14.91 17.38 7.55
CA ILE A 247 -13.93 16.64 8.36
C ILE A 247 -12.53 17.20 8.14
N ARG A 248 -12.11 17.41 6.88
CA ARG A 248 -10.81 18.01 6.53
C ARG A 248 -10.65 19.42 7.10
N SER A 249 -11.68 20.24 7.00
CA SER A 249 -11.68 21.60 7.54
C SER A 249 -11.51 21.63 9.06
N LEU A 250 -12.17 20.71 9.79
CA LEU A 250 -12.01 20.60 11.24
C LEU A 250 -10.59 20.16 11.64
N LEU A 251 -10.03 19.21 10.93
CA LEU A 251 -8.65 18.76 11.13
C LEU A 251 -7.67 19.92 10.92
N THR A 252 -7.80 20.65 9.83
CA THR A 252 -6.93 21.79 9.48
C THR A 252 -6.92 22.89 10.54
N LYS A 253 -8.05 23.13 11.21
CA LYS A 253 -8.16 24.17 12.25
C LYS A 253 -7.49 23.83 13.58
N ARG A 254 -7.23 22.54 13.86
CA ARG A 254 -6.89 22.07 15.20
C ARG A 254 -5.62 21.25 15.33
N ILE A 255 -5.11 20.69 14.25
CA ILE A 255 -3.98 19.75 14.30
C ILE A 255 -2.73 20.41 13.74
N VAL A 256 -1.71 20.53 14.59
CA VAL A 256 -0.44 21.19 14.27
C VAL A 256 0.78 20.25 14.34
N PRO A 257 0.80 19.14 15.15
CA PRO A 257 1.97 18.28 15.26
C PRO A 257 2.31 17.56 13.95
N LYS A 258 3.61 17.37 13.68
CA LYS A 258 4.09 16.61 12.50
C LYS A 258 3.87 15.10 12.62
N ASP A 259 3.60 14.60 13.83
CA ASP A 259 3.29 13.20 14.11
C ASP A 259 2.06 13.15 15.04
N ILE A 260 1.04 12.43 14.64
CA ILE A 260 -0.24 12.40 15.34
C ILE A 260 -0.72 10.97 15.55
N THR A 261 -1.46 10.77 16.66
CA THR A 261 -2.17 9.51 16.95
C THR A 261 -3.66 9.65 16.67
N LEU A 262 -4.35 8.51 16.54
CA LEU A 262 -5.82 8.53 16.43
C LEU A 262 -6.48 9.16 17.68
N GLU A 263 -5.90 8.96 18.87
CA GLU A 263 -6.35 9.59 20.11
C GLU A 263 -6.23 11.13 20.04
N TYR A 264 -5.16 11.64 19.44
CA TYR A 264 -5.02 13.07 19.24
C TYR A 264 -6.11 13.60 18.30
N ILE A 265 -6.37 12.90 17.20
CA ILE A 265 -7.45 13.24 16.26
C ILE A 265 -8.81 13.23 16.97
N ALA A 266 -9.11 12.19 17.76
CA ALA A 266 -10.35 12.11 18.51
C ALA A 266 -10.54 13.29 19.46
N LYS A 267 -9.49 13.66 20.19
CA LYS A 267 -9.50 14.85 21.06
C LYS A 267 -9.69 16.14 20.26
N ALA A 268 -9.00 16.29 19.15
CA ALA A 268 -9.13 17.47 18.28
C ALA A 268 -10.54 17.65 17.73
N LEU A 269 -11.22 16.54 17.43
CA LEU A 269 -12.61 16.50 16.99
C LEU A 269 -13.62 16.48 18.15
N ASN A 270 -13.18 16.53 19.43
CA ASN A 270 -14.01 16.37 20.62
C ASN A 270 -14.82 15.05 20.60
N ALA A 271 -14.22 13.97 20.12
CA ALA A 271 -14.85 12.66 20.13
C ALA A 271 -14.65 11.97 21.48
N THR A 272 -15.72 11.46 22.05
CA THR A 272 -15.70 10.73 23.33
C THR A 272 -15.19 9.31 23.09
N ILE A 273 -14.06 8.98 23.69
CA ILE A 273 -13.50 7.62 23.66
C ILE A 273 -14.12 6.85 24.82
N GLN A 274 -14.95 5.85 24.52
CA GLN A 274 -15.41 4.93 25.57
C GLN A 274 -14.21 4.13 26.06
N LYS A 275 -13.84 4.32 27.33
CA LYS A 275 -12.91 3.42 28.01
C LYS A 275 -13.60 2.06 28.10
N THR A 276 -13.06 1.06 27.42
CA THR A 276 -13.42 -0.32 27.68
C THR A 276 -12.95 -0.62 29.11
N GLU A 277 -13.86 -0.55 30.07
CA GLU A 277 -13.60 -1.12 31.40
C GLU A 277 -13.33 -2.60 31.17
N THR A 278 -12.09 -3.00 31.36
CA THR A 278 -11.72 -4.39 31.59
C THR A 278 -12.37 -4.77 32.92
N LYS A 279 -13.57 -5.35 32.85
CA LYS A 279 -14.12 -6.03 34.02
C LYS A 279 -13.11 -7.10 34.41
N PRO A 280 -12.58 -7.07 35.65
CA PRO A 280 -11.78 -8.18 36.14
C PRO A 280 -12.64 -9.44 36.08
N LEU A 281 -12.13 -10.51 35.48
CA LEU A 281 -12.76 -11.83 35.57
C LEU A 281 -12.78 -12.19 37.06
N ASN A 282 -13.93 -12.10 37.68
CA ASN A 282 -14.17 -12.75 38.96
C ASN A 282 -14.18 -14.27 38.67
N ILE A 283 -13.07 -14.91 38.90
CA ILE A 283 -13.01 -16.38 38.98
C ILE A 283 -13.68 -16.74 40.28
N VAL A 284 -14.94 -17.15 40.22
CA VAL A 284 -15.57 -17.88 41.30
C VAL A 284 -15.08 -19.32 41.18
N ILE A 285 -14.13 -19.70 42.05
CA ILE A 285 -13.78 -21.11 42.28
C ILE A 285 -14.88 -21.67 43.18
N ALA A 286 -15.68 -22.55 42.64
CA ALA A 286 -16.55 -23.44 43.42
C ALA A 286 -15.97 -24.87 43.36
#